data_43b8b855833fa8e07806789c079b4d96
#
_entry.id   43b8b855833fa8e07806789c079b4d96
#
_cell.length_a   1.000
_cell.length_b   1.000
_cell.length_c   1.000
_cell.angle_alpha   90.00
_cell.angle_beta   90.00
_cell.angle_gamma   90.00
#
_symmetry.space_group_name_H-M   'P 1'
#
loop_
_entity.id
_entity.type
_entity.pdbx_description
1 polymer ?
#
loop_
_entity_poly.entity_id
_entity_poly.type
_entity_poly.pdbx_seq_one_letter_code
_entity_poly.pdbx_strand_id
1 'polypeptide(L)'
;MPHQQSSSPHGGKGLILGAFASDHDDQPSQLSDAGEAFDKQVNGKLKELLALSGPPLKKGKTRIFHGLHQAFPNVVVVGLGKKAVGVNTDENWNEDKENIRAAVAAGCRQLQELELPCVEVDPCGDAQAAAEGATLGIFEYEELKQKKKPVLKIQLHGSDGIDAWQKGIHYAEGQNLARYLMEGPANHITPTKFATIIEDKLKSFSSNVTVHKRDKSWIQEQGMGSFWSVAKGSDEPPVFLEVHYQGSSNPKEAPLVFVGKGITFDSGGISIKPSANMDAMRADMGGAATIFSAIVTAVTLRLPINIIGLAALCENMPSGRANKPGDVVTAMNGKTIQIDNTDAEGRLVLADALHYAHRFNPRAILDAATLTGAMDVALGSAATGVFTNSQMVWNHLYEASIPTGDRVWRMPLYEHYTKQVTDCQLADVNNIGKYRSGGACTAAAFLKEFVTAPHWAHLDIAGVMENKDEVPYLRKGMAGRPTRTLVEFITRLASDKQSF
;
A
#
# COMPACT_ATOMS: atom_id res chain seq x y z
N MET A 1 -20.20 25.52 29.62
CA MET A 1 -20.02 26.69 28.73
C MET A 1 -19.73 26.13 27.35
N PRO A 2 -20.47 26.49 26.30
CA PRO A 2 -20.24 25.98 24.96
C PRO A 2 -18.94 26.62 24.42
N HIS A 3 -18.01 25.79 23.93
CA HIS A 3 -16.84 26.23 23.22
C HIS A 3 -17.27 26.95 21.94
N GLN A 4 -17.03 28.26 21.90
CA GLN A 4 -17.06 29.04 20.67
C GLN A 4 -16.07 28.41 19.68
N GLN A 5 -16.58 27.88 18.58
CA GLN A 5 -15.79 27.59 17.40
C GLN A 5 -15.16 28.90 16.93
N SER A 6 -13.84 29.04 17.10
CA SER A 6 -13.10 30.10 16.47
C SER A 6 -13.22 29.91 14.95
N SER A 7 -13.98 30.76 14.30
CA SER A 7 -13.95 30.90 12.84
C SER A 7 -12.51 31.24 12.45
N SER A 8 -11.87 30.38 11.66
CA SER A 8 -10.56 30.69 11.09
C SER A 8 -10.66 32.00 10.30
N PRO A 9 -9.64 32.88 10.33
CA PRO A 9 -9.65 34.14 9.59
C PRO A 9 -9.77 33.98 8.07
N HIS A 10 -9.63 32.77 7.54
CA HIS A 10 -9.69 32.41 6.13
C HIS A 10 -10.93 31.56 5.76
N GLY A 11 -12.07 31.80 6.40
CA GLY A 11 -13.32 31.05 6.24
C GLY A 11 -13.88 31.09 4.81
N GLY A 12 -13.38 30.22 3.92
CA GLY A 12 -13.89 30.03 2.58
C GLY A 12 -13.46 28.67 2.03
N LYS A 13 -14.14 28.21 0.97
CA LYS A 13 -13.72 27.02 0.23
C LYS A 13 -12.49 27.33 -0.64
N GLY A 14 -11.59 26.34 -0.78
CA GLY A 14 -10.57 26.32 -1.81
C GLY A 14 -11.10 25.66 -3.10
N LEU A 15 -10.49 26.01 -4.23
CA LEU A 15 -10.77 25.38 -5.51
C LEU A 15 -9.45 25.02 -6.20
N ILE A 16 -9.34 23.78 -6.68
CA ILE A 16 -8.22 23.32 -7.51
C ILE A 16 -8.73 23.18 -8.94
N LEU A 17 -8.00 23.78 -9.88
CA LEU A 17 -8.27 23.73 -11.30
C LEU A 17 -7.05 23.27 -12.08
N GLY A 18 -7.25 22.38 -13.05
CA GLY A 18 -6.18 21.87 -13.90
C GLY A 18 -5.82 22.80 -15.05
N ALA A 19 -4.54 22.79 -15.43
CA ALA A 19 -4.05 23.43 -16.66
C ALA A 19 -3.08 22.50 -17.39
N PHE A 20 -3.33 22.25 -18.69
CA PHE A 20 -2.49 21.45 -19.56
C PHE A 20 -1.40 22.31 -20.21
N ALA A 21 -0.24 21.73 -20.42
CA ALA A 21 0.80 22.35 -21.21
C ALA A 21 0.36 22.44 -22.69
N SER A 22 0.72 23.54 -23.33
CA SER A 22 0.57 23.67 -24.80
C SER A 22 1.59 22.78 -25.51
N ASP A 23 1.35 22.50 -26.78
CA ASP A 23 2.30 21.79 -27.68
C ASP A 23 3.61 22.56 -27.88
N HIS A 24 3.58 23.88 -27.71
CA HIS A 24 4.74 24.76 -27.78
C HIS A 24 5.03 25.39 -26.43
N ASP A 25 6.27 25.27 -25.96
CA ASP A 25 6.71 25.70 -24.62
C ASP A 25 6.47 27.20 -24.34
N ASP A 26 6.37 28.03 -25.37
CA ASP A 26 6.16 29.49 -25.27
C ASP A 26 4.66 29.86 -25.25
N GLN A 27 3.76 28.93 -25.47
CA GLN A 27 2.33 29.22 -25.50
C GLN A 27 1.70 29.07 -24.10
N PRO A 28 0.65 29.86 -23.78
CA PRO A 28 -0.05 29.79 -22.53
C PRO A 28 -0.62 28.39 -22.26
N SER A 29 -0.61 27.99 -21.01
CA SER A 29 -1.28 26.74 -20.56
C SER A 29 -2.78 26.78 -20.85
N GLN A 30 -3.35 25.66 -21.27
CA GLN A 30 -4.78 25.50 -21.54
C GLN A 30 -5.48 25.04 -20.26
N LEU A 31 -6.48 25.78 -19.81
CA LEU A 31 -7.28 25.35 -18.66
C LEU A 31 -8.05 24.06 -18.99
N SER A 32 -8.32 23.24 -17.96
CA SER A 32 -9.29 22.16 -18.03
C SER A 32 -10.69 22.68 -18.33
N ASP A 33 -11.63 21.80 -18.63
CA ASP A 33 -13.02 22.19 -18.87
C ASP A 33 -13.64 22.91 -17.66
N ALA A 34 -13.36 22.44 -16.45
CA ALA A 34 -13.77 23.12 -15.22
C ALA A 34 -13.07 24.47 -15.04
N GLY A 35 -11.79 24.55 -15.37
CA GLY A 35 -11.02 25.80 -15.37
C GLY A 35 -11.56 26.81 -16.35
N GLU A 36 -11.93 26.40 -17.57
CA GLU A 36 -12.57 27.26 -18.57
C GLU A 36 -13.96 27.76 -18.11
N ALA A 37 -14.75 26.88 -17.50
CA ALA A 37 -16.05 27.24 -16.95
C ALA A 37 -15.91 28.27 -15.82
N PHE A 38 -14.94 28.09 -14.93
CA PHE A 38 -14.65 29.03 -13.83
C PHE A 38 -14.11 30.37 -14.38
N ASP A 39 -13.23 30.35 -15.37
CA ASP A 39 -12.68 31.58 -15.96
C ASP A 39 -13.78 32.48 -16.58
N LYS A 40 -14.81 31.86 -17.21
CA LYS A 40 -16.01 32.57 -17.67
C LYS A 40 -16.79 33.21 -16.52
N GLN A 41 -16.92 32.56 -15.38
CA GLN A 41 -17.61 33.09 -14.19
C GLN A 41 -16.89 34.31 -13.60
N VAL A 42 -15.58 34.40 -13.77
CA VAL A 42 -14.76 35.56 -13.34
C VAL A 42 -14.35 36.49 -14.49
N ASN A 43 -15.11 36.44 -15.58
CA ASN A 43 -14.93 37.33 -16.75
C ASN A 43 -13.51 37.30 -17.34
N GLY A 44 -12.90 36.14 -17.49
CA GLY A 44 -11.56 35.96 -18.06
C GLY A 44 -10.39 36.33 -17.15
N LYS A 45 -10.69 36.64 -15.88
CA LYS A 45 -9.68 37.14 -14.94
C LYS A 45 -8.66 36.07 -14.53
N LEU A 46 -9.07 34.79 -14.48
CA LEU A 46 -8.17 33.70 -14.14
C LEU A 46 -7.05 33.54 -15.19
N LYS A 47 -7.41 33.52 -16.49
CA LYS A 47 -6.43 33.42 -17.57
C LYS A 47 -5.49 34.63 -17.61
N GLU A 48 -6.05 35.83 -17.42
CA GLU A 48 -5.25 37.05 -17.34
C GLU A 48 -4.19 36.96 -16.24
N LEU A 49 -4.60 36.62 -15.02
CA LEU A 49 -3.69 36.50 -13.88
C LEU A 49 -2.70 35.34 -14.04
N LEU A 50 -3.14 34.25 -14.64
CA LEU A 50 -2.26 33.10 -14.90
C LEU A 50 -1.13 33.49 -15.87
N ALA A 51 -1.45 34.26 -16.93
CA ALA A 51 -0.47 34.78 -17.87
C ALA A 51 0.49 35.81 -17.24
N LEU A 52 -0.02 36.69 -16.38
CA LEU A 52 0.79 37.68 -15.67
C LEU A 52 1.68 37.09 -14.56
N SER A 53 1.33 35.95 -14.04
CA SER A 53 2.01 35.33 -12.85
C SER A 53 3.32 34.61 -13.20
N GLY A 54 3.73 34.59 -14.47
CA GLY A 54 5.01 34.02 -14.91
C GLY A 54 4.89 33.10 -16.13
N PRO A 55 5.93 32.30 -16.41
CA PRO A 55 5.96 31.42 -17.58
C PRO A 55 4.86 30.34 -17.51
N PRO A 56 4.57 29.64 -18.64
CA PRO A 56 3.61 28.55 -18.66
C PRO A 56 3.78 27.56 -17.54
N LEU A 57 2.68 27.07 -16.98
CA LEU A 57 2.68 26.24 -15.78
C LEU A 57 3.21 24.83 -16.10
N LYS A 58 4.36 24.48 -15.55
CA LYS A 58 4.98 23.17 -15.75
C LYS A 58 4.24 22.10 -14.95
N LYS A 59 4.38 20.84 -15.39
CA LYS A 59 3.86 19.65 -14.73
C LYS A 59 4.18 19.65 -13.22
N GLY A 60 3.17 19.43 -12.40
CA GLY A 60 3.29 19.36 -10.93
C GLY A 60 3.53 20.69 -10.23
N LYS A 61 3.60 21.81 -10.96
CA LYS A 61 3.71 23.15 -10.38
C LYS A 61 2.33 23.74 -10.13
N THR A 62 2.27 24.65 -9.18
CA THR A 62 1.01 25.28 -8.73
C THR A 62 1.13 26.79 -8.74
N ARG A 63 0.00 27.49 -8.94
CA ARG A 63 -0.15 28.93 -8.69
C ARG A 63 -1.42 29.19 -7.95
N ILE A 64 -1.34 29.97 -6.88
CA ILE A 64 -2.48 30.35 -6.06
C ILE A 64 -2.92 31.76 -6.35
N PHE A 65 -4.22 31.96 -6.42
CA PHE A 65 -4.88 33.25 -6.60
C PHE A 65 -5.90 33.48 -5.50
N HIS A 66 -5.91 34.67 -4.93
CA HIS A 66 -6.80 35.02 -3.83
C HIS A 66 -7.83 36.06 -4.30
N GLY A 67 -9.07 35.96 -3.78
CA GLY A 67 -10.12 36.95 -3.98
C GLY A 67 -10.74 36.99 -5.36
N LEU A 68 -10.56 35.95 -6.21
CA LEU A 68 -11.14 35.89 -7.54
C LEU A 68 -12.66 35.70 -7.54
N HIS A 69 -13.19 34.94 -6.60
CA HIS A 69 -14.59 34.60 -6.54
C HIS A 69 -15.05 34.48 -5.10
N GLN A 70 -16.26 34.96 -4.78
CA GLN A 70 -16.76 35.00 -3.41
C GLN A 70 -16.90 33.59 -2.80
N ALA A 71 -17.38 32.59 -3.56
CA ALA A 71 -17.51 31.22 -3.09
C ALA A 71 -16.17 30.49 -2.98
N PHE A 72 -15.17 30.88 -3.75
CA PHE A 72 -13.83 30.31 -3.79
C PHE A 72 -12.78 31.42 -3.65
N PRO A 73 -12.58 31.93 -2.44
CA PRO A 73 -11.60 33.01 -2.21
C PRO A 73 -10.14 32.55 -2.45
N ASN A 74 -9.88 31.25 -2.47
CA ASN A 74 -8.57 30.66 -2.74
C ASN A 74 -8.67 29.68 -3.89
N VAL A 75 -8.05 30.00 -5.02
CA VAL A 75 -8.03 29.17 -6.23
C VAL A 75 -6.59 28.79 -6.53
N VAL A 76 -6.33 27.49 -6.68
CA VAL A 76 -5.03 26.98 -7.09
C VAL A 76 -5.14 26.37 -8.48
N VAL A 77 -4.33 26.85 -9.40
CA VAL A 77 -4.16 26.24 -10.72
C VAL A 77 -2.97 25.29 -10.67
N VAL A 78 -3.16 24.05 -11.14
CA VAL A 78 -2.15 22.99 -11.11
C VAL A 78 -1.78 22.55 -12.51
N GLY A 79 -0.48 22.40 -12.78
CA GLY A 79 0.06 21.97 -14.06
C GLY A 79 -0.05 20.47 -14.26
N LEU A 80 -0.77 20.04 -15.30
CA LEU A 80 -1.07 18.64 -15.61
C LEU A 80 -0.07 18.02 -16.64
N GLY A 81 0.84 18.82 -17.19
CA GLY A 81 1.64 18.38 -18.34
C GLY A 81 0.82 18.33 -19.64
N LYS A 82 1.29 17.57 -20.62
CA LYS A 82 0.56 17.41 -21.90
C LYS A 82 -0.71 16.59 -21.71
N LYS A 83 -1.72 16.86 -22.54
CA LYS A 83 -3.00 16.14 -22.54
C LYS A 83 -2.91 14.88 -23.38
N ALA A 84 -3.58 13.80 -22.93
CA ALA A 84 -3.76 12.55 -23.66
C ALA A 84 -2.45 11.85 -24.07
N VAL A 85 -1.49 11.80 -23.16
CA VAL A 85 -0.20 11.11 -23.39
C VAL A 85 -0.38 9.58 -23.35
N GLY A 86 -1.29 9.08 -22.51
CA GLY A 86 -1.61 7.66 -22.39
C GLY A 86 -0.57 6.86 -21.58
N VAL A 87 -0.37 5.61 -21.97
CA VAL A 87 0.59 4.72 -21.31
C VAL A 87 2.00 5.02 -21.80
N ASN A 88 2.88 5.36 -20.85
CA ASN A 88 4.30 5.46 -21.07
C ASN A 88 4.94 4.07 -20.88
N THR A 89 5.41 3.47 -21.97
CA THR A 89 5.99 2.12 -21.94
C THR A 89 7.37 2.05 -21.31
N ASP A 90 8.11 3.16 -21.31
CA ASP A 90 9.43 3.21 -20.67
C ASP A 90 9.29 3.27 -19.14
N GLU A 91 8.24 3.94 -18.67
CA GLU A 91 7.92 4.08 -17.25
C GLU A 91 6.97 3.02 -16.72
N ASN A 92 6.30 2.23 -17.57
CA ASN A 92 5.31 1.23 -17.20
C ASN A 92 4.14 1.78 -16.36
N TRP A 93 3.61 2.96 -16.73
CA TRP A 93 2.44 3.56 -16.10
C TRP A 93 1.59 4.37 -17.09
N ASN A 94 0.38 4.72 -16.67
CA ASN A 94 -0.43 5.70 -17.38
C ASN A 94 0.01 7.11 -16.96
N GLU A 95 0.63 7.84 -17.87
CA GLU A 95 1.25 9.14 -17.56
C GLU A 95 0.21 10.22 -17.26
N ASP A 96 -0.94 10.21 -17.93
CA ASP A 96 -2.01 11.17 -17.63
C ASP A 96 -2.48 11.05 -16.17
N LYS A 97 -2.69 9.82 -15.71
CA LYS A 97 -3.11 9.55 -14.32
C LYS A 97 -2.05 9.96 -13.31
N GLU A 98 -0.79 9.63 -13.56
CA GLU A 98 0.33 10.04 -12.68
C GLU A 98 0.47 11.55 -12.60
N ASN A 99 0.36 12.25 -13.74
CA ASN A 99 0.42 13.70 -13.79
C ASN A 99 -0.72 14.34 -12.98
N ILE A 100 -1.94 13.82 -13.11
CA ILE A 100 -3.11 14.31 -12.38
C ILE A 100 -2.94 14.08 -10.88
N ARG A 101 -2.54 12.87 -10.44
CA ARG A 101 -2.28 12.57 -9.02
C ARG A 101 -1.27 13.55 -8.42
N ALA A 102 -0.14 13.74 -9.09
CA ALA A 102 0.93 14.63 -8.63
C ALA A 102 0.49 16.09 -8.54
N ALA A 103 -0.17 16.59 -9.58
CA ALA A 103 -0.61 17.97 -9.66
C ALA A 103 -1.69 18.30 -8.61
N VAL A 104 -2.71 17.44 -8.51
CA VAL A 104 -3.81 17.62 -7.54
C VAL A 104 -3.29 17.51 -6.09
N ALA A 105 -2.39 16.57 -5.81
CA ALA A 105 -1.76 16.46 -4.50
C ALA A 105 -1.01 17.72 -4.11
N ALA A 106 -0.24 18.31 -5.04
CA ALA A 106 0.48 19.55 -4.80
C ALA A 106 -0.47 20.72 -4.49
N GLY A 107 -1.57 20.86 -5.25
CA GLY A 107 -2.59 21.87 -5.00
C GLY A 107 -3.30 21.70 -3.66
N CYS A 108 -3.68 20.47 -3.31
CA CYS A 108 -4.34 20.16 -2.03
C CYS A 108 -3.42 20.49 -0.84
N ARG A 109 -2.13 20.18 -0.91
CA ARG A 109 -1.16 20.52 0.14
C ARG A 109 -1.05 22.03 0.35
N GLN A 110 -1.02 22.80 -0.74
CA GLN A 110 -0.95 24.26 -0.66
C GLN A 110 -2.18 24.84 0.03
N LEU A 111 -3.38 24.30 -0.24
CA LEU A 111 -4.61 24.74 0.42
C LEU A 111 -4.75 24.20 1.86
N GLN A 112 -4.17 23.04 2.15
CA GLN A 112 -4.11 22.48 3.49
C GLN A 112 -3.29 23.38 4.45
N GLU A 113 -2.20 23.98 3.97
CA GLU A 113 -1.37 24.91 4.73
C GLU A 113 -2.12 26.21 5.11
N LEU A 114 -3.18 26.55 4.37
CA LEU A 114 -4.06 27.67 4.70
C LEU A 114 -5.14 27.31 5.75
N GLU A 115 -5.13 26.05 6.23
CA GLU A 115 -6.10 25.53 7.23
C GLU A 115 -7.57 25.70 6.78
N LEU A 116 -7.85 25.55 5.49
CA LEU A 116 -9.19 25.66 4.94
C LEU A 116 -10.06 24.47 5.39
N PRO A 117 -11.36 24.68 5.61
CA PRO A 117 -12.27 23.59 6.02
C PRO A 117 -12.61 22.65 4.87
N CYS A 118 -12.61 23.14 3.62
CA CYS A 118 -13.02 22.37 2.45
C CYS A 118 -12.31 22.84 1.19
N VAL A 119 -12.03 21.88 0.31
CA VAL A 119 -11.49 22.11 -1.04
C VAL A 119 -12.33 21.35 -2.06
N GLU A 120 -12.74 22.04 -3.12
CA GLU A 120 -13.30 21.42 -4.32
C GLU A 120 -12.19 21.17 -5.34
N VAL A 121 -12.23 20.00 -5.99
CA VAL A 121 -11.19 19.54 -6.89
C VAL A 121 -11.77 19.28 -8.27
N ASP A 122 -11.20 19.92 -9.27
CA ASP A 122 -11.44 19.63 -10.68
C ASP A 122 -11.08 18.17 -10.99
N PRO A 123 -11.93 17.39 -11.68
CA PRO A 123 -11.58 16.04 -12.11
C PRO A 123 -10.37 15.99 -13.07
N CYS A 124 -9.97 17.10 -13.67
CA CYS A 124 -8.78 17.22 -14.53
C CYS A 124 -8.75 16.23 -15.72
N GLY A 125 -9.91 15.70 -16.12
CA GLY A 125 -10.04 14.68 -17.16
C GLY A 125 -10.01 13.23 -16.66
N ASP A 126 -9.65 12.99 -15.39
CA ASP A 126 -9.75 11.67 -14.73
C ASP A 126 -10.08 11.83 -13.25
N ALA A 127 -11.36 11.71 -12.92
CA ALA A 127 -11.87 11.93 -11.58
C ALA A 127 -11.32 10.92 -10.56
N GLN A 128 -11.03 9.68 -10.97
CA GLN A 128 -10.41 8.69 -10.10
C GLN A 128 -8.98 9.11 -9.71
N ALA A 129 -8.15 9.49 -10.69
CA ALA A 129 -6.78 9.94 -10.44
C ALA A 129 -6.74 11.22 -9.60
N ALA A 130 -7.66 12.17 -9.87
CA ALA A 130 -7.80 13.40 -9.09
C ALA A 130 -8.16 13.11 -7.61
N ALA A 131 -9.12 12.21 -7.37
CA ALA A 131 -9.51 11.78 -6.02
C ALA A 131 -8.35 11.10 -5.28
N GLU A 132 -7.61 10.21 -5.96
CA GLU A 132 -6.45 9.55 -5.39
C GLU A 132 -5.36 10.57 -5.02
N GLY A 133 -5.01 11.47 -5.91
CA GLY A 133 -4.01 12.52 -5.66
C GLY A 133 -4.39 13.42 -4.48
N ALA A 134 -5.64 13.86 -4.44
CA ALA A 134 -6.16 14.70 -3.37
C ALA A 134 -6.07 13.99 -2.00
N THR A 135 -6.61 12.77 -1.92
CA THR A 135 -6.71 12.00 -0.67
C THR A 135 -5.34 11.57 -0.15
N LEU A 136 -4.48 11.06 -1.05
CA LEU A 136 -3.11 10.64 -0.69
C LEU A 136 -2.23 11.83 -0.32
N GLY A 137 -2.39 12.95 -1.03
CA GLY A 137 -1.54 14.13 -0.88
C GLY A 137 -1.62 14.81 0.47
N ILE A 138 -2.80 14.80 1.10
CA ILE A 138 -3.05 15.48 2.39
C ILE A 138 -2.83 14.60 3.61
N PHE A 139 -2.60 13.30 3.42
CA PHE A 139 -2.44 12.37 4.55
C PHE A 139 -1.22 12.74 5.40
N GLU A 140 -1.45 12.88 6.71
CA GLU A 140 -0.44 13.01 7.75
C GLU A 140 -0.82 12.11 8.93
N TYR A 141 0.19 11.48 9.57
CA TYR A 141 -0.03 10.72 10.80
C TYR A 141 0.09 11.65 12.01
N GLU A 142 -1.00 11.99 12.63
CA GLU A 142 -1.05 12.92 13.77
C GLU A 142 -1.76 12.36 15.01
N GLU A 143 -1.99 11.04 15.04
CA GLU A 143 -2.79 10.40 16.09
C GLU A 143 -2.30 10.69 17.51
N LEU A 144 -1.00 10.78 17.70
CA LEU A 144 -0.37 10.94 19.00
C LEU A 144 -0.05 12.40 19.37
N LYS A 145 -0.34 13.34 18.46
CA LYS A 145 -0.15 14.77 18.75
C LYS A 145 -1.32 15.34 19.56
N GLN A 146 -1.02 16.14 20.58
CA GLN A 146 -2.05 16.85 21.35
C GLN A 146 -2.79 17.89 20.49
N LYS A 147 -2.04 18.66 19.69
CA LYS A 147 -2.60 19.63 18.74
C LYS A 147 -2.57 19.02 17.33
N LYS A 148 -3.74 18.64 16.84
CA LYS A 148 -3.93 18.13 15.49
C LYS A 148 -4.27 19.28 14.53
N LYS A 149 -3.86 19.16 13.27
CA LYS A 149 -4.29 20.08 12.22
C LYS A 149 -5.78 19.89 11.90
N PRO A 150 -6.48 20.96 11.47
CA PRO A 150 -7.85 20.82 10.98
C PRO A 150 -7.93 19.80 9.83
N VAL A 151 -8.97 18.99 9.85
CA VAL A 151 -9.22 18.02 8.76
C VAL A 151 -9.72 18.78 7.53
N LEU A 152 -8.96 18.73 6.44
CA LEU A 152 -9.35 19.28 5.16
C LEU A 152 -10.37 18.34 4.48
N LYS A 153 -11.60 18.80 4.27
CA LYS A 153 -12.62 18.05 3.52
C LYS A 153 -12.40 18.24 2.03
N ILE A 154 -12.30 17.13 1.29
CA ILE A 154 -12.12 17.12 -0.16
C ILE A 154 -13.44 16.76 -0.84
N GLN A 155 -13.80 17.47 -1.90
CA GLN A 155 -15.02 17.26 -2.68
C GLN A 155 -14.70 17.39 -4.17
N LEU A 156 -15.43 16.66 -5.00
CA LEU A 156 -15.39 16.83 -6.44
C LEU A 156 -16.03 18.19 -6.80
N HIS A 157 -15.38 18.95 -7.69
CA HIS A 157 -15.97 20.15 -8.28
C HIS A 157 -16.90 19.76 -9.44
N GLY A 158 -18.18 20.09 -9.31
CA GLY A 158 -19.21 19.63 -10.25
C GLY A 158 -19.73 18.23 -9.93
N SER A 159 -20.31 17.55 -10.92
CA SER A 159 -20.92 16.23 -10.76
C SER A 159 -20.36 15.17 -11.72
N ASP A 160 -19.56 15.59 -12.71
CA ASP A 160 -19.06 14.70 -13.74
C ASP A 160 -18.01 13.73 -13.18
N GLY A 161 -18.23 12.43 -13.40
CA GLY A 161 -17.33 11.40 -12.93
C GLY A 161 -17.45 11.06 -11.45
N ILE A 162 -18.60 11.31 -10.81
CA ILE A 162 -18.81 11.06 -9.37
C ILE A 162 -18.49 9.61 -8.97
N ASP A 163 -18.85 8.61 -9.77
CA ASP A 163 -18.59 7.20 -9.45
C ASP A 163 -17.09 6.89 -9.52
N ALA A 164 -16.39 7.44 -10.53
CA ALA A 164 -14.94 7.32 -10.64
C ALA A 164 -14.21 8.05 -9.50
N TRP A 165 -14.72 9.22 -9.10
CA TRP A 165 -14.25 9.95 -7.93
C TRP A 165 -14.38 9.12 -6.65
N GLN A 166 -15.53 8.54 -6.39
CA GLN A 166 -15.76 7.69 -5.21
C GLN A 166 -14.85 6.46 -5.23
N LYS A 167 -14.68 5.82 -6.39
CA LYS A 167 -13.72 4.73 -6.54
C LYS A 167 -12.30 5.17 -6.17
N GLY A 168 -11.86 6.34 -6.64
CA GLY A 168 -10.56 6.92 -6.32
C GLY A 168 -10.38 7.21 -4.82
N ILE A 169 -11.41 7.75 -4.16
CA ILE A 169 -11.42 7.95 -2.72
C ILE A 169 -11.18 6.61 -2.00
N HIS A 170 -11.91 5.55 -2.34
CA HIS A 170 -11.75 4.25 -1.69
C HIS A 170 -10.37 3.62 -1.93
N TYR A 171 -9.82 3.74 -3.13
CA TYR A 171 -8.46 3.28 -3.43
C TYR A 171 -7.41 4.00 -2.57
N ALA A 172 -7.53 5.32 -2.46
CA ALA A 172 -6.62 6.14 -1.68
C ALA A 172 -6.77 5.93 -0.17
N GLU A 173 -8.01 5.81 0.34
CA GLU A 173 -8.27 5.50 1.75
C GLU A 173 -7.70 4.13 2.13
N GLY A 174 -7.75 3.13 1.23
CA GLY A 174 -7.08 1.84 1.41
C GLY A 174 -5.58 2.00 1.59
N GLN A 175 -4.92 2.74 0.72
CA GLN A 175 -3.49 3.01 0.86
C GLN A 175 -3.18 3.82 2.13
N ASN A 176 -4.02 4.79 2.49
CA ASN A 176 -3.87 5.57 3.72
C ASN A 176 -4.08 4.72 4.99
N LEU A 177 -4.94 3.70 4.96
CA LEU A 177 -5.04 2.74 6.06
C LEU A 177 -3.73 1.96 6.24
N ALA A 178 -3.12 1.50 5.14
CA ALA A 178 -1.81 0.85 5.20
C ALA A 178 -0.74 1.81 5.77
N ARG A 179 -0.71 3.06 5.32
CA ARG A 179 0.21 4.09 5.84
C ARG A 179 -0.02 4.33 7.33
N TYR A 180 -1.26 4.44 7.76
CA TYR A 180 -1.62 4.61 9.17
C TYR A 180 -1.09 3.47 10.04
N LEU A 181 -1.28 2.23 9.61
CA LEU A 181 -0.79 1.05 10.33
C LEU A 181 0.74 1.02 10.40
N MET A 182 1.42 1.37 9.32
CA MET A 182 2.88 1.35 9.22
C MET A 182 3.55 2.51 9.95
N GLU A 183 2.90 3.69 10.01
CA GLU A 183 3.43 4.85 10.73
C GLU A 183 3.27 4.72 12.25
N GLY A 184 2.27 4.00 12.70
CA GLY A 184 2.00 3.82 14.12
C GLY A 184 3.19 3.20 14.85
N PRO A 185 3.64 3.78 15.98
CA PRO A 185 4.71 3.21 16.79
C PRO A 185 4.37 1.78 17.25
N ALA A 186 5.38 0.92 17.36
CA ALA A 186 5.19 -0.50 17.66
C ALA A 186 4.51 -0.77 19.01
N ASN A 187 4.65 0.11 19.98
CA ASN A 187 3.93 0.03 21.26
C ASN A 187 2.44 0.42 21.16
N HIS A 188 2.02 1.04 20.06
CA HIS A 188 0.62 1.35 19.75
C HIS A 188 0.03 0.39 18.72
N ILE A 189 0.81 -0.11 17.76
CA ILE A 189 0.39 -1.08 16.76
C ILE A 189 1.04 -2.44 17.08
N THR A 190 0.59 -3.04 18.18
CA THR A 190 0.96 -4.42 18.58
C THR A 190 0.22 -5.44 17.71
N PRO A 191 0.59 -6.73 17.72
CA PRO A 191 -0.16 -7.77 17.01
C PRO A 191 -1.66 -7.75 17.30
N THR A 192 -2.04 -7.67 18.56
CA THR A 192 -3.44 -7.59 18.98
C THR A 192 -4.12 -6.32 18.48
N LYS A 193 -3.46 -5.17 18.57
CA LYS A 193 -4.02 -3.89 18.14
C LYS A 193 -4.21 -3.84 16.63
N PHE A 194 -3.24 -4.35 15.86
CA PHE A 194 -3.37 -4.46 14.40
C PHE A 194 -4.64 -5.27 14.04
N ALA A 195 -4.78 -6.47 14.62
CA ALA A 195 -5.94 -7.32 14.36
C ALA A 195 -7.27 -6.64 14.73
N THR A 196 -7.30 -5.92 15.85
CA THR A 196 -8.48 -5.17 16.30
C THR A 196 -8.84 -4.04 15.35
N ILE A 197 -7.86 -3.28 14.83
CA ILE A 197 -8.12 -2.21 13.86
C ILE A 197 -8.75 -2.78 12.59
N ILE A 198 -8.24 -3.89 12.06
CA ILE A 198 -8.81 -4.54 10.88
C ILE A 198 -10.23 -5.04 11.16
N GLU A 199 -10.45 -5.70 12.29
CA GLU A 199 -11.79 -6.14 12.71
C GLU A 199 -12.78 -4.97 12.76
N ASP A 200 -12.40 -3.85 13.38
CA ASP A 200 -13.24 -2.65 13.48
C ASP A 200 -13.58 -2.05 12.10
N LYS A 201 -12.63 -2.05 11.18
CA LYS A 201 -12.86 -1.59 9.79
C LYS A 201 -13.84 -2.47 9.03
N LEU A 202 -13.90 -3.76 9.35
CA LEU A 202 -14.77 -4.74 8.70
C LEU A 202 -16.11 -4.97 9.42
N LYS A 203 -16.27 -4.43 10.62
CA LYS A 203 -17.41 -4.67 11.49
C LYS A 203 -18.78 -4.37 10.85
N SER A 204 -18.86 -3.33 10.02
CA SER A 204 -20.11 -2.97 9.31
C SER A 204 -20.48 -3.95 8.19
N PHE A 205 -19.59 -4.87 7.83
CA PHE A 205 -19.77 -5.86 6.76
C PHE A 205 -19.93 -7.30 7.30
N SER A 206 -20.32 -7.47 8.55
CA SER A 206 -20.41 -8.76 9.24
C SER A 206 -21.34 -9.78 8.60
N SER A 207 -22.22 -9.38 7.66
CA SER A 207 -23.08 -10.31 6.92
C SER A 207 -22.31 -11.20 5.92
N ASN A 208 -21.17 -10.75 5.43
CA ASN A 208 -20.36 -11.44 4.43
C ASN A 208 -18.86 -11.43 4.73
N VAL A 209 -18.48 -10.97 5.93
CA VAL A 209 -17.10 -10.97 6.41
C VAL A 209 -17.03 -11.64 7.77
N THR A 210 -16.08 -12.57 7.92
CA THR A 210 -15.76 -13.18 9.21
C THR A 210 -14.30 -12.90 9.55
N VAL A 211 -14.05 -12.49 10.81
CA VAL A 211 -12.71 -12.19 11.31
C VAL A 211 -12.38 -13.12 12.46
N HIS A 212 -11.26 -13.82 12.36
CA HIS A 212 -10.71 -14.66 13.43
C HIS A 212 -9.37 -14.11 13.88
N LYS A 213 -9.25 -13.86 15.18
CA LYS A 213 -8.00 -13.50 15.86
C LYS A 213 -7.53 -14.71 16.65
N ARG A 214 -6.69 -15.54 16.03
CA ARG A 214 -6.21 -16.80 16.60
C ARG A 214 -5.07 -16.53 17.57
N ASP A 215 -5.15 -17.12 18.76
CA ASP A 215 -4.17 -16.91 19.84
C ASP A 215 -2.98 -17.90 19.78
N LYS A 216 -2.08 -17.76 20.75
CA LYS A 216 -0.92 -18.62 20.92
C LYS A 216 -1.28 -20.11 20.97
N SER A 217 -2.31 -20.49 21.72
CA SER A 217 -2.70 -21.89 21.88
C SER A 217 -3.11 -22.50 20.56
N TRP A 218 -3.94 -21.77 19.80
CA TRP A 218 -4.35 -22.19 18.46
C TRP A 218 -3.14 -22.32 17.50
N ILE A 219 -2.19 -21.35 17.52
CA ILE A 219 -0.98 -21.38 16.70
C ILE A 219 -0.17 -22.66 16.95
N GLN A 220 0.00 -23.02 18.24
CA GLN A 220 0.71 -24.23 18.64
C GLN A 220 -0.05 -25.50 18.26
N GLU A 221 -1.37 -25.54 18.44
CA GLU A 221 -2.24 -26.67 18.06
C GLU A 221 -2.22 -26.92 16.54
N GLN A 222 -2.06 -25.87 15.72
CA GLN A 222 -1.90 -26.02 14.27
C GLN A 222 -0.52 -26.53 13.85
N GLY A 223 0.43 -26.66 14.79
CA GLY A 223 1.79 -27.07 14.47
C GLY A 223 2.60 -26.00 13.73
N MET A 224 2.26 -24.72 13.88
CA MET A 224 2.98 -23.59 13.27
C MET A 224 4.31 -23.32 13.98
N GLY A 225 5.22 -24.31 13.97
CA GLY A 225 6.47 -24.25 14.71
C GLY A 225 7.44 -23.19 14.22
N SER A 226 7.44 -22.88 12.93
CA SER A 226 8.26 -21.82 12.35
C SER A 226 7.78 -20.44 12.80
N PHE A 227 6.47 -20.16 12.74
CA PHE A 227 5.89 -18.91 13.26
C PHE A 227 6.11 -18.77 14.78
N TRP A 228 5.79 -19.81 15.55
CA TRP A 228 5.96 -19.80 17.00
C TRP A 228 7.42 -19.56 17.40
N SER A 229 8.37 -20.06 16.65
CA SER A 229 9.80 -19.90 16.94
C SER A 229 10.23 -18.42 16.99
N VAL A 230 9.65 -17.59 16.14
CA VAL A 230 9.87 -16.13 16.15
C VAL A 230 9.08 -15.49 17.29
N ALA A 231 7.79 -15.78 17.38
CA ALA A 231 6.87 -15.15 18.33
C ALA A 231 7.27 -15.36 19.80
N LYS A 232 7.80 -16.53 20.13
CA LYS A 232 8.18 -16.86 21.52
C LYS A 232 9.27 -15.95 22.12
N GLY A 233 10.00 -15.22 21.30
CA GLY A 233 11.04 -14.29 21.74
C GLY A 233 10.51 -13.00 22.34
N SER A 234 9.25 -12.66 22.12
CA SER A 234 8.59 -11.47 22.67
C SER A 234 7.60 -11.82 23.79
N ASP A 235 7.36 -10.84 24.66
CA ASP A 235 6.28 -10.89 25.65
C ASP A 235 4.94 -10.45 25.05
N GLU A 236 4.93 -9.74 23.91
CA GLU A 236 3.70 -9.39 23.19
C GLU A 236 3.03 -10.66 22.62
N PRO A 237 1.73 -10.90 22.92
CA PRO A 237 1.03 -12.06 22.41
C PRO A 237 0.97 -12.07 20.87
N PRO A 238 1.34 -13.18 20.22
CA PRO A 238 1.14 -13.31 18.78
C PRO A 238 -0.34 -13.46 18.44
N VAL A 239 -0.70 -13.05 17.23
CA VAL A 239 -2.03 -13.26 16.66
C VAL A 239 -1.88 -13.80 15.24
N PHE A 240 -2.55 -14.91 14.94
CA PHE A 240 -2.78 -15.31 13.56
C PHE A 240 -4.12 -14.73 13.11
N LEU A 241 -4.07 -13.68 12.30
CA LEU A 241 -5.26 -12.99 11.79
C LEU A 241 -5.75 -13.69 10.52
N GLU A 242 -7.03 -14.06 10.53
CA GLU A 242 -7.69 -14.74 9.42
C GLU A 242 -9.02 -14.06 9.13
N VAL A 243 -9.16 -13.53 7.90
CA VAL A 243 -10.35 -12.82 7.43
C VAL A 243 -10.91 -13.55 6.22
N HIS A 244 -12.21 -13.84 6.26
CA HIS A 244 -12.96 -14.41 5.14
C HIS A 244 -13.95 -13.38 4.60
N TYR A 245 -13.86 -13.07 3.32
CA TYR A 245 -14.84 -12.26 2.60
C TYR A 245 -15.53 -13.09 1.53
N GLN A 246 -16.85 -13.21 1.64
CA GLN A 246 -17.70 -13.82 0.64
C GLN A 246 -18.37 -12.73 -0.19
N GLY A 247 -17.69 -12.29 -1.25
CA GLY A 247 -18.21 -11.29 -2.20
C GLY A 247 -18.90 -11.92 -3.41
N SER A 248 -18.54 -13.15 -3.79
CA SER A 248 -19.20 -13.87 -4.86
C SER A 248 -20.59 -14.36 -4.45
N SER A 249 -21.52 -14.39 -5.40
CA SER A 249 -22.84 -15.04 -5.23
C SER A 249 -22.71 -16.57 -5.07
N ASN A 250 -21.57 -17.14 -5.47
CA ASN A 250 -21.27 -18.55 -5.27
C ASN A 250 -20.29 -18.74 -4.10
N PRO A 251 -20.77 -19.20 -2.93
CA PRO A 251 -19.91 -19.44 -1.77
C PRO A 251 -18.80 -20.48 -2.00
N LYS A 252 -18.98 -21.35 -3.00
CA LYS A 252 -18.03 -22.42 -3.35
C LYS A 252 -17.00 -21.98 -4.38
N GLU A 253 -17.10 -20.76 -4.90
CA GLU A 253 -16.07 -20.20 -5.79
C GLU A 253 -14.73 -20.15 -5.05
N ALA A 254 -13.68 -20.70 -5.67
CA ALA A 254 -12.35 -20.76 -5.08
C ALA A 254 -11.85 -19.35 -4.74
N PRO A 255 -11.42 -19.08 -3.50
CA PRO A 255 -11.02 -17.75 -3.08
C PRO A 255 -9.64 -17.36 -3.63
N LEU A 256 -9.40 -16.06 -3.73
CA LEU A 256 -8.05 -15.52 -3.68
C LEU A 256 -7.58 -15.57 -2.22
N VAL A 257 -6.39 -16.11 -1.97
CA VAL A 257 -5.80 -16.11 -0.64
C VAL A 257 -4.60 -15.17 -0.61
N PHE A 258 -4.66 -14.22 0.30
CA PHE A 258 -3.59 -13.26 0.54
C PHE A 258 -2.91 -13.53 1.87
N VAL A 259 -1.58 -13.48 1.88
CA VAL A 259 -0.76 -13.70 3.07
C VAL A 259 0.14 -12.48 3.28
N GLY A 260 0.12 -11.89 4.46
CA GLY A 260 0.95 -10.72 4.78
C GLY A 260 1.97 -11.01 5.87
N LYS A 261 3.23 -10.58 5.67
CA LYS A 261 4.21 -10.52 6.75
C LYS A 261 3.72 -9.53 7.81
N GLY A 262 3.59 -10.00 9.04
CA GLY A 262 3.03 -9.25 10.15
C GLY A 262 4.00 -9.05 11.33
N ILE A 263 5.26 -8.74 11.07
CA ILE A 263 6.23 -8.43 12.11
C ILE A 263 6.01 -6.99 12.57
N THR A 264 5.35 -6.82 13.72
CA THR A 264 4.95 -5.50 14.21
C THR A 264 6.13 -4.68 14.75
N PHE A 265 7.21 -5.33 15.15
CA PHE A 265 8.52 -4.73 15.35
C PHE A 265 9.61 -5.79 15.13
N ASP A 266 10.65 -5.40 14.40
CA ASP A 266 11.79 -6.27 14.10
C ASP A 266 13.10 -5.67 14.63
N SER A 267 13.58 -6.23 15.74
CA SER A 267 14.91 -5.91 16.28
C SER A 267 16.03 -6.72 15.63
N GLY A 268 15.68 -7.72 14.82
CA GLY A 268 16.59 -8.77 14.35
C GLY A 268 16.66 -9.98 15.25
N GLY A 269 16.17 -9.90 16.48
CA GLY A 269 16.32 -10.95 17.48
C GLY A 269 17.76 -11.00 18.02
N ILE A 270 18.30 -12.21 18.23
CA ILE A 270 19.69 -12.39 18.67
C ILE A 270 20.70 -11.89 17.62
N SER A 271 20.39 -12.08 16.32
CA SER A 271 21.12 -11.42 15.22
C SER A 271 20.65 -9.95 15.12
N ILE A 272 21.02 -9.15 16.14
CA ILE A 272 20.46 -7.82 16.34
C ILE A 272 20.85 -6.83 15.24
N LYS A 273 19.90 -6.01 14.82
CA LYS A 273 20.13 -4.92 13.87
C LYS A 273 20.97 -3.79 14.49
N PRO A 274 21.70 -3.03 13.66
CA PRO A 274 22.26 -1.75 14.10
C PRO A 274 21.15 -0.82 14.62
N SER A 275 21.48 0.01 15.63
CA SER A 275 20.50 0.97 16.20
C SER A 275 20.05 2.05 15.21
N ALA A 276 20.89 2.40 14.25
CA ALA A 276 20.59 3.39 13.23
C ALA A 276 19.39 2.94 12.37
N ASN A 277 18.34 3.77 12.32
CA ASN A 277 17.11 3.52 11.57
C ASN A 277 16.30 2.28 12.02
N MET A 278 16.58 1.73 13.20
CA MET A 278 15.81 0.59 13.72
C MET A 278 14.34 0.97 13.99
N ASP A 279 14.04 2.24 14.27
CA ASP A 279 12.68 2.76 14.47
C ASP A 279 11.78 2.57 13.24
N ALA A 280 12.35 2.53 12.03
CA ALA A 280 11.62 2.21 10.81
C ALA A 280 11.08 0.76 10.79
N MET A 281 11.62 -0.12 11.63
CA MET A 281 11.16 -1.50 11.76
C MET A 281 9.79 -1.64 12.44
N ARG A 282 9.17 -0.55 12.89
CA ARG A 282 7.73 -0.50 13.20
C ARG A 282 6.85 -0.81 12.00
N ALA A 283 7.37 -0.60 10.79
CA ALA A 283 6.68 -0.87 9.52
C ALA A 283 7.00 -2.26 8.93
N ASP A 284 7.66 -3.14 9.67
CA ASP A 284 7.99 -4.49 9.21
C ASP A 284 6.76 -5.43 9.14
N MET A 285 5.60 -4.89 9.42
CA MET A 285 4.29 -5.46 9.15
C MET A 285 3.62 -4.86 7.90
N GLY A 286 4.38 -4.18 7.06
CA GLY A 286 3.88 -3.54 5.83
C GLY A 286 3.22 -4.51 4.87
N GLY A 287 3.67 -5.77 4.82
CA GLY A 287 3.02 -6.83 4.06
C GLY A 287 1.58 -7.08 4.52
N ALA A 288 1.38 -7.27 5.81
CA ALA A 288 0.04 -7.41 6.39
C ALA A 288 -0.78 -6.13 6.21
N ALA A 289 -0.16 -4.96 6.43
CA ALA A 289 -0.85 -3.67 6.29
C ALA A 289 -1.39 -3.45 4.87
N THR A 290 -0.60 -3.69 3.83
CA THR A 290 -1.02 -3.51 2.43
C THR A 290 -2.09 -4.54 2.03
N ILE A 291 -1.93 -5.79 2.42
CA ILE A 291 -2.87 -6.87 2.10
C ILE A 291 -4.23 -6.62 2.77
N PHE A 292 -4.26 -6.40 4.08
CA PHE A 292 -5.54 -6.19 4.77
C PHE A 292 -6.20 -4.87 4.38
N SER A 293 -5.44 -3.83 4.07
CA SER A 293 -5.98 -2.59 3.52
C SER A 293 -6.61 -2.79 2.14
N ALA A 294 -6.01 -3.62 1.29
CA ALA A 294 -6.59 -4.00 0.00
C ALA A 294 -7.88 -4.81 0.17
N ILE A 295 -7.92 -5.73 1.14
CA ILE A 295 -9.12 -6.52 1.47
C ILE A 295 -10.24 -5.60 1.99
N VAL A 296 -9.96 -4.71 2.94
CA VAL A 296 -10.92 -3.71 3.43
C VAL A 296 -11.49 -2.89 2.28
N THR A 297 -10.64 -2.46 1.35
CA THR A 297 -11.08 -1.71 0.17
C THR A 297 -11.96 -2.55 -0.76
N ALA A 298 -11.59 -3.80 -1.02
CA ALA A 298 -12.38 -4.73 -1.84
C ALA A 298 -13.77 -4.97 -1.23
N VAL A 299 -13.85 -5.13 0.09
CA VAL A 299 -15.11 -5.27 0.84
C VAL A 299 -15.95 -3.99 0.75
N THR A 300 -15.33 -2.83 0.93
CA THR A 300 -16.00 -1.52 0.82
C THR A 300 -16.59 -1.29 -0.58
N LEU A 301 -15.85 -1.68 -1.61
CA LEU A 301 -16.28 -1.64 -3.01
C LEU A 301 -17.27 -2.76 -3.36
N ARG A 302 -17.54 -3.69 -2.44
CA ARG A 302 -18.42 -4.86 -2.66
C ARG A 302 -18.04 -5.66 -3.90
N LEU A 303 -16.75 -5.90 -4.10
CA LEU A 303 -16.27 -6.65 -5.25
C LEU A 303 -16.81 -8.09 -5.23
N PRO A 304 -17.35 -8.61 -6.36
CA PRO A 304 -17.99 -9.92 -6.42
C PRO A 304 -16.97 -11.06 -6.52
N ILE A 305 -16.16 -11.25 -5.49
CA ILE A 305 -15.09 -12.26 -5.41
C ILE A 305 -14.91 -12.74 -3.97
N ASN A 306 -14.57 -14.02 -3.79
CA ASN A 306 -14.24 -14.55 -2.48
C ASN A 306 -12.76 -14.33 -2.16
N ILE A 307 -12.47 -13.84 -0.96
CA ILE A 307 -11.10 -13.53 -0.51
C ILE A 307 -10.89 -14.10 0.88
N ILE A 308 -9.69 -14.65 1.10
CA ILE A 308 -9.19 -14.97 2.44
C ILE A 308 -7.89 -14.20 2.65
N GLY A 309 -7.82 -13.47 3.78
CA GLY A 309 -6.61 -12.78 4.23
C GLY A 309 -6.02 -13.47 5.45
N LEU A 310 -4.71 -13.68 5.43
CA LEU A 310 -3.95 -14.32 6.50
C LEU A 310 -2.75 -13.47 6.89
N ALA A 311 -2.51 -13.29 8.19
CA ALA A 311 -1.27 -12.70 8.68
C ALA A 311 -0.81 -13.38 9.97
N ALA A 312 0.45 -13.77 10.00
CA ALA A 312 1.16 -14.18 11.20
C ALA A 312 1.74 -12.94 11.88
N LEU A 313 1.04 -12.43 12.91
CA LEU A 313 1.38 -11.18 13.59
C LEU A 313 2.19 -11.50 14.87
N CYS A 314 3.42 -11.00 14.95
CA CYS A 314 4.26 -11.07 16.15
C CYS A 314 5.37 -10.03 16.12
N GLU A 315 6.11 -9.90 17.21
CA GLU A 315 7.37 -9.18 17.27
C GLU A 315 8.57 -10.14 17.12
N ASN A 316 9.68 -9.66 16.57
CA ASN A 316 10.97 -10.33 16.59
C ASN A 316 11.92 -9.64 17.58
N MET A 317 12.06 -10.21 18.76
CA MET A 317 12.80 -9.61 19.88
C MET A 317 13.89 -10.55 20.43
N PRO A 318 15.01 -10.00 20.93
CA PRO A 318 16.00 -10.77 21.67
C PRO A 318 15.53 -11.02 23.09
N SER A 319 15.62 -12.27 23.53
CA SER A 319 15.33 -12.67 24.92
C SER A 319 15.94 -14.03 25.21
N GLY A 320 15.85 -14.48 26.46
CA GLY A 320 16.24 -15.85 26.83
C GLY A 320 15.39 -16.94 26.17
N ARG A 321 14.24 -16.60 25.55
CA ARG A 321 13.37 -17.54 24.83
C ARG A 321 13.52 -17.46 23.31
N ALA A 322 14.22 -16.44 22.80
CA ALA A 322 14.33 -16.18 21.38
C ALA A 322 15.10 -17.30 20.64
N ASN A 323 14.87 -17.39 19.33
CA ASN A 323 15.69 -18.20 18.45
C ASN A 323 17.16 -17.80 18.56
N LYS A 324 18.03 -18.81 18.53
CA LYS A 324 19.48 -18.61 18.45
C LYS A 324 19.98 -19.03 17.07
N PRO A 325 20.95 -18.33 16.50
CA PRO A 325 21.62 -18.83 15.29
C PRO A 325 22.08 -20.28 15.44
N GLY A 326 21.69 -21.12 14.47
CA GLY A 326 21.93 -22.57 14.50
C GLY A 326 20.76 -23.40 15.04
N ASP A 327 19.73 -22.80 15.63
CA ASP A 327 18.52 -23.52 16.04
C ASP A 327 17.83 -24.17 14.83
N VAL A 328 17.25 -25.35 15.04
CA VAL A 328 16.41 -26.05 14.06
C VAL A 328 14.99 -26.15 14.57
N VAL A 329 14.04 -25.73 13.74
CA VAL A 329 12.60 -25.76 14.05
C VAL A 329 11.84 -26.56 13.00
N THR A 330 10.66 -27.07 13.35
CA THR A 330 9.80 -27.81 12.43
C THR A 330 8.62 -26.93 12.04
N ALA A 331 8.48 -26.68 10.73
CA ALA A 331 7.36 -25.94 10.16
C ALA A 331 6.08 -26.79 10.09
N MET A 332 4.94 -26.14 9.88
CA MET A 332 3.61 -26.78 9.79
C MET A 332 3.54 -27.89 8.73
N ASN A 333 4.30 -27.76 7.62
CA ASN A 333 4.36 -28.80 6.57
C ASN A 333 5.27 -29.98 6.90
N GLY A 334 5.86 -29.99 8.09
CA GLY A 334 6.79 -31.04 8.56
C GLY A 334 8.25 -30.84 8.19
N LYS A 335 8.58 -29.89 7.30
CA LYS A 335 9.98 -29.56 6.97
C LYS A 335 10.69 -28.95 8.17
N THR A 336 11.95 -29.35 8.35
CA THR A 336 12.85 -28.74 9.35
C THR A 336 13.57 -27.54 8.72
N ILE A 337 13.75 -26.49 9.53
CA ILE A 337 14.41 -25.25 9.13
C ILE A 337 15.58 -24.95 10.06
N GLN A 338 16.79 -24.86 9.51
CA GLN A 338 17.94 -24.33 10.23
C GLN A 338 17.91 -22.80 10.17
N ILE A 339 17.95 -22.17 11.33
CA ILE A 339 17.89 -20.71 11.47
C ILE A 339 19.31 -20.20 11.73
N ASP A 340 20.02 -19.81 10.69
CA ASP A 340 21.39 -19.26 10.84
C ASP A 340 21.38 -17.74 11.06
N ASN A 341 20.30 -17.06 10.68
CA ASN A 341 20.14 -15.65 10.92
C ASN A 341 18.72 -15.36 11.47
N THR A 342 18.63 -14.92 12.71
CA THR A 342 17.34 -14.60 13.33
C THR A 342 16.72 -13.30 12.79
N ASP A 343 17.45 -12.47 12.07
CA ASP A 343 16.97 -11.29 11.35
C ASP A 343 16.37 -11.63 9.96
N ALA A 344 16.36 -12.91 9.60
CA ALA A 344 15.61 -13.45 8.47
C ALA A 344 14.33 -14.16 8.95
N GLU A 345 13.58 -13.50 9.82
CA GLU A 345 12.39 -14.01 10.53
C GLU A 345 11.11 -13.94 9.69
N GLY A 346 11.00 -12.96 8.81
CA GLY A 346 9.79 -12.76 8.00
C GLY A 346 9.43 -13.98 7.18
N ARG A 347 10.42 -14.64 6.57
CA ARG A 347 10.21 -15.87 5.83
C ARG A 347 9.82 -17.04 6.73
N LEU A 348 10.23 -17.03 8.00
CA LEU A 348 9.86 -18.06 8.98
C LEU A 348 8.36 -17.98 9.32
N VAL A 349 7.85 -16.79 9.57
CA VAL A 349 6.42 -16.62 9.86
C VAL A 349 5.56 -16.85 8.63
N LEU A 350 6.06 -16.47 7.43
CA LEU A 350 5.36 -16.72 6.16
C LEU A 350 5.32 -18.19 5.79
N ALA A 351 6.32 -18.99 6.15
CA ALA A 351 6.37 -20.42 5.83
C ALA A 351 5.11 -21.16 6.29
N ASP A 352 4.73 -20.99 7.56
CA ASP A 352 3.55 -21.63 8.10
C ASP A 352 2.24 -21.03 7.56
N ALA A 353 2.18 -19.70 7.40
CA ALA A 353 1.00 -19.03 6.85
C ALA A 353 0.74 -19.42 5.39
N LEU A 354 1.79 -19.54 4.57
CA LEU A 354 1.69 -19.99 3.17
C LEU A 354 1.23 -21.44 3.10
N HIS A 355 1.76 -22.33 3.93
CA HIS A 355 1.30 -23.72 3.98
C HIS A 355 -0.18 -23.79 4.41
N TYR A 356 -0.56 -23.03 5.45
CA TYR A 356 -1.94 -22.94 5.91
C TYR A 356 -2.91 -22.47 4.82
N ALA A 357 -2.48 -21.56 3.95
CA ALA A 357 -3.29 -21.03 2.86
C ALA A 357 -3.85 -22.10 1.91
N HIS A 358 -3.15 -23.23 1.75
CA HIS A 358 -3.56 -24.32 0.84
C HIS A 358 -4.84 -25.04 1.25
N ARG A 359 -5.20 -25.01 2.54
CA ARG A 359 -6.43 -25.66 3.04
C ARG A 359 -7.73 -25.06 2.48
N PHE A 360 -7.65 -23.85 1.93
CA PHE A 360 -8.79 -23.16 1.32
C PHE A 360 -8.98 -23.45 -0.17
N ASN A 361 -8.17 -24.32 -0.76
CA ASN A 361 -8.18 -24.63 -2.20
C ASN A 361 -8.17 -23.33 -3.03
N PRO A 362 -7.14 -22.49 -2.89
CA PRO A 362 -7.12 -21.15 -3.45
C PRO A 362 -7.09 -21.16 -4.97
N ARG A 363 -7.78 -20.18 -5.57
CA ARG A 363 -7.62 -19.82 -6.98
C ARG A 363 -6.19 -19.34 -7.27
N ALA A 364 -5.66 -18.51 -6.39
CA ALA A 364 -4.27 -18.09 -6.36
C ALA A 364 -3.88 -17.71 -4.94
N ILE A 365 -2.58 -17.79 -4.62
CA ILE A 365 -1.99 -17.28 -3.37
C ILE A 365 -1.07 -16.11 -3.72
N LEU A 366 -1.26 -14.96 -3.07
CA LEU A 366 -0.32 -13.85 -3.13
C LEU A 366 0.16 -13.54 -1.72
N ASP A 367 1.46 -13.42 -1.54
CA ASP A 367 1.99 -12.87 -0.30
C ASP A 367 2.72 -11.56 -0.54
N ALA A 368 2.71 -10.69 0.46
CA ALA A 368 3.45 -9.44 0.48
C ALA A 368 4.26 -9.33 1.77
N ALA A 369 5.49 -8.89 1.65
CA ALA A 369 6.39 -8.79 2.79
C ALA A 369 7.47 -7.72 2.56
N THR A 370 7.74 -6.94 3.59
CA THR A 370 8.95 -6.13 3.73
C THR A 370 10.11 -7.06 4.05
N LEU A 371 10.55 -7.86 3.05
CA LEU A 371 11.28 -9.08 3.34
C LEU A 371 12.79 -8.89 3.35
N THR A 372 13.34 -8.20 2.35
CA THR A 372 14.79 -8.18 2.20
C THR A 372 15.36 -6.78 1.94
N GLY A 373 16.44 -6.45 2.64
CA GLY A 373 17.26 -5.30 2.28
C GLY A 373 17.88 -5.45 0.88
N ALA A 374 18.05 -6.69 0.41
CA ALA A 374 18.54 -6.98 -0.94
C ALA A 374 17.58 -6.46 -2.02
N MET A 375 16.27 -6.50 -1.80
CA MET A 375 15.29 -5.93 -2.73
C MET A 375 15.35 -4.41 -2.76
N ASP A 376 15.52 -3.77 -1.61
CA ASP A 376 15.73 -2.31 -1.54
C ASP A 376 16.98 -1.90 -2.33
N VAL A 377 18.09 -2.64 -2.18
CA VAL A 377 19.32 -2.39 -2.95
C VAL A 377 19.12 -2.64 -4.45
N ALA A 378 18.34 -3.66 -4.82
CA ALA A 378 18.17 -4.05 -6.23
C ALA A 378 17.29 -3.08 -7.03
N LEU A 379 16.14 -2.71 -6.51
CA LEU A 379 15.13 -1.92 -7.21
C LEU A 379 14.88 -0.53 -6.57
N GLY A 380 15.36 -0.29 -5.36
CA GLY A 380 15.03 0.90 -4.59
C GLY A 380 13.52 1.02 -4.41
N SER A 381 13.00 2.24 -4.42
CA SER A 381 11.58 2.55 -4.29
C SER A 381 10.83 2.62 -5.63
N ALA A 382 11.51 2.29 -6.74
CA ALA A 382 10.92 2.43 -8.07
C ALA A 382 9.80 1.41 -8.35
N ALA A 383 9.92 0.19 -7.85
CA ALA A 383 8.97 -0.89 -8.11
C ALA A 383 8.99 -1.96 -7.01
N THR A 384 7.87 -2.64 -6.82
CA THR A 384 7.78 -3.86 -6.02
C THR A 384 8.40 -5.02 -6.78
N GLY A 385 9.28 -5.79 -6.14
CA GLY A 385 9.82 -7.02 -6.70
C GLY A 385 8.81 -8.17 -6.62
N VAL A 386 8.52 -8.83 -7.74
CA VAL A 386 7.56 -9.93 -7.81
C VAL A 386 8.24 -11.22 -8.25
N PHE A 387 8.11 -12.26 -7.42
CA PHE A 387 8.52 -13.62 -7.74
C PHE A 387 7.28 -14.47 -7.91
N THR A 388 7.17 -15.21 -9.00
CA THR A 388 5.97 -16.00 -9.27
C THR A 388 6.28 -17.25 -10.09
N ASN A 389 5.53 -18.31 -9.83
CA ASN A 389 5.49 -19.53 -10.62
C ASN A 389 4.40 -19.49 -11.71
N SER A 390 3.64 -18.38 -11.82
CA SER A 390 2.49 -18.26 -12.71
C SER A 390 2.60 -17.06 -13.65
N GLN A 391 2.64 -17.32 -14.96
CA GLN A 391 2.61 -16.25 -15.96
C GLN A 391 1.29 -15.46 -15.90
N MET A 392 0.19 -16.11 -15.58
CA MET A 392 -1.12 -15.47 -15.49
C MET A 392 -1.19 -14.49 -14.34
N VAL A 393 -0.71 -14.88 -13.14
CA VAL A 393 -0.64 -13.97 -11.99
C VAL A 393 0.26 -12.77 -12.30
N TRP A 394 1.41 -13.01 -12.94
CA TRP A 394 2.28 -11.93 -13.37
C TRP A 394 1.56 -10.94 -14.30
N ASN A 395 0.90 -11.43 -15.34
CA ASN A 395 0.21 -10.58 -16.30
C ASN A 395 -0.84 -9.69 -15.62
N HIS A 396 -1.67 -10.28 -14.74
CA HIS A 396 -2.69 -9.50 -14.01
C HIS A 396 -2.10 -8.46 -13.05
N LEU A 397 -1.01 -8.79 -12.34
CA LEU A 397 -0.29 -7.82 -11.49
C LEU A 397 0.32 -6.69 -12.31
N TYR A 398 0.98 -7.02 -13.41
CA TYR A 398 1.58 -6.04 -14.31
C TYR A 398 0.53 -5.08 -14.88
N GLU A 399 -0.55 -5.64 -15.43
CA GLU A 399 -1.66 -4.84 -15.97
C GLU A 399 -2.34 -3.98 -14.90
N ALA A 400 -2.46 -4.46 -13.66
CA ALA A 400 -3.01 -3.69 -12.55
C ALA A 400 -2.10 -2.53 -12.15
N SER A 401 -0.78 -2.68 -12.30
CA SER A 401 0.19 -1.65 -11.93
C SER A 401 0.19 -0.44 -12.87
N ILE A 402 -0.21 -0.61 -14.13
CA ILE A 402 -0.20 0.46 -15.14
C ILE A 402 -1.14 1.63 -14.75
N PRO A 403 -2.45 1.40 -14.49
CA PRO A 403 -3.33 2.52 -14.14
C PRO A 403 -3.11 3.07 -12.74
N THR A 404 -2.53 2.29 -11.83
CA THR A 404 -2.26 2.75 -10.46
C THR A 404 -0.96 3.53 -10.34
N GLY A 405 -0.03 3.34 -11.28
CA GLY A 405 1.31 3.95 -11.24
C GLY A 405 2.22 3.36 -10.14
N ASP A 406 1.72 2.37 -9.39
CA ASP A 406 2.49 1.67 -8.37
C ASP A 406 3.05 0.38 -8.96
N ARG A 407 4.25 0.52 -9.53
CA ARG A 407 4.86 -0.42 -10.45
C ARG A 407 5.31 -1.72 -9.79
N VAL A 408 5.33 -2.78 -10.61
CA VAL A 408 5.89 -4.09 -10.25
C VAL A 408 6.97 -4.48 -11.25
N TRP A 409 7.94 -5.27 -10.78
CA TRP A 409 9.00 -5.81 -11.63
C TRP A 409 9.21 -7.29 -11.34
N ARG A 410 9.21 -8.13 -12.39
CA ARG A 410 9.39 -9.57 -12.23
C ARG A 410 10.83 -9.93 -11.97
N MET A 411 11.05 -10.67 -10.88
CA MET A 411 12.36 -11.18 -10.47
C MET A 411 12.48 -12.68 -10.78
N PRO A 412 13.71 -13.22 -10.95
CA PRO A 412 13.90 -14.62 -11.29
C PRO A 412 13.65 -15.55 -10.09
N LEU A 413 13.01 -16.68 -10.35
CA LEU A 413 12.74 -17.76 -9.39
C LEU A 413 13.36 -19.07 -9.89
N TYR A 414 14.70 -19.08 -10.08
CA TYR A 414 15.44 -20.20 -10.64
C TYR A 414 15.83 -21.22 -9.57
N GLU A 415 16.00 -22.47 -9.99
CA GLU A 415 16.49 -23.56 -9.12
C GLU A 415 17.90 -23.27 -8.54
N HIS A 416 18.70 -22.47 -9.23
CA HIS A 416 19.97 -21.97 -8.73
C HIS A 416 19.84 -21.35 -7.33
N TYR A 417 18.79 -20.60 -7.08
CA TYR A 417 18.54 -20.00 -5.76
C TYR A 417 17.95 -21.00 -4.77
N THR A 418 17.11 -21.94 -5.23
CA THR A 418 16.57 -23.01 -4.39
C THR A 418 17.66 -23.88 -3.80
N LYS A 419 18.64 -24.28 -4.61
CA LYS A 419 19.79 -25.10 -4.16
C LYS A 419 20.59 -24.43 -3.03
N GLN A 420 20.64 -23.09 -2.98
CA GLN A 420 21.36 -22.39 -1.93
C GLN A 420 20.68 -22.49 -0.56
N VAL A 421 19.38 -22.70 -0.50
CA VAL A 421 18.62 -22.85 0.75
C VAL A 421 18.35 -24.30 1.11
N THR A 422 18.31 -25.21 0.13
CA THR A 422 18.09 -26.67 0.35
C THR A 422 19.39 -27.45 0.60
N ASP A 423 20.55 -26.91 0.25
CA ASP A 423 21.86 -27.48 0.62
C ASP A 423 22.18 -27.09 2.08
N CYS A 424 21.55 -27.77 3.01
CA CYS A 424 21.59 -27.48 4.43
C CYS A 424 22.16 -28.66 5.22
N GLN A 425 22.99 -28.38 6.22
CA GLN A 425 23.68 -29.42 6.97
C GLN A 425 22.81 -30.10 8.02
N LEU A 426 21.97 -29.35 8.73
CA LEU A 426 21.26 -29.84 9.92
C LEU A 426 19.76 -30.02 9.69
N ALA A 427 19.21 -29.51 8.61
CA ALA A 427 17.77 -29.48 8.37
C ALA A 427 17.46 -29.63 6.87
N ASP A 428 16.18 -29.68 6.52
CA ASP A 428 15.73 -29.74 5.13
C ASP A 428 16.03 -28.43 4.37
N VAL A 429 15.93 -27.29 5.06
CA VAL A 429 16.19 -25.97 4.48
C VAL A 429 16.88 -25.05 5.49
N ASN A 430 17.63 -24.09 4.98
CA ASN A 430 18.23 -23.00 5.75
C ASN A 430 17.43 -21.70 5.53
N ASN A 431 17.26 -20.89 6.56
CA ASN A 431 16.52 -19.64 6.41
C ASN A 431 17.28 -18.55 5.64
N ILE A 432 18.56 -18.73 5.38
CA ILE A 432 19.37 -17.85 4.51
C ILE A 432 20.03 -18.64 3.38
N GLY A 433 20.35 -17.95 2.29
CA GLY A 433 21.12 -18.53 1.19
C GLY A 433 22.59 -18.74 1.57
N LYS A 434 23.24 -19.66 0.87
CA LYS A 434 24.66 -19.99 1.05
C LYS A 434 25.59 -18.79 0.82
N TYR A 435 25.20 -17.89 -0.07
CA TYR A 435 25.96 -16.68 -0.40
C TYR A 435 25.14 -15.44 -0.06
N ARG A 436 25.84 -14.34 0.23
CA ARG A 436 25.20 -13.03 0.46
C ARG A 436 24.48 -12.49 -0.78
N SER A 437 25.02 -12.79 -1.97
CA SER A 437 24.48 -12.32 -3.26
C SER A 437 23.10 -12.93 -3.55
N GLY A 438 22.22 -12.17 -4.21
CA GLY A 438 20.90 -12.65 -4.60
C GLY A 438 19.94 -12.87 -3.43
N GLY A 439 20.10 -12.14 -2.33
CA GLY A 439 19.36 -12.35 -1.09
C GLY A 439 17.83 -12.28 -1.24
N ALA A 440 17.30 -11.45 -2.12
CA ALA A 440 15.87 -11.40 -2.42
C ALA A 440 15.41 -12.67 -3.15
N CYS A 441 16.21 -13.19 -4.08
CA CYS A 441 15.91 -14.41 -4.83
C CYS A 441 15.98 -15.66 -3.95
N THR A 442 16.97 -15.76 -3.05
CA THR A 442 17.06 -16.87 -2.11
C THR A 442 15.96 -16.85 -1.07
N ALA A 443 15.51 -15.66 -0.63
CA ALA A 443 14.33 -15.53 0.23
C ALA A 443 13.05 -16.04 -0.45
N ALA A 444 12.82 -15.65 -1.70
CA ALA A 444 11.68 -16.16 -2.49
C ALA A 444 11.78 -17.66 -2.73
N ALA A 445 12.96 -18.20 -2.98
CA ALA A 445 13.22 -19.63 -3.13
C ALA A 445 12.91 -20.40 -1.83
N PHE A 446 13.24 -19.83 -0.66
CA PHE A 446 12.86 -20.40 0.62
C PHE A 446 11.33 -20.47 0.76
N LEU A 447 10.59 -19.39 0.46
CA LEU A 447 9.12 -19.36 0.52
C LEU A 447 8.49 -20.40 -0.41
N LYS A 448 9.06 -20.60 -1.60
CA LYS A 448 8.61 -21.61 -2.57
C LYS A 448 8.55 -23.01 -1.98
N GLU A 449 9.43 -23.36 -1.05
CA GLU A 449 9.45 -24.67 -0.37
C GLU A 449 8.18 -24.97 0.44
N PHE A 450 7.37 -23.95 0.73
CA PHE A 450 6.13 -24.02 1.49
C PHE A 450 4.87 -23.80 0.62
N VAL A 451 5.05 -23.72 -0.69
CA VAL A 451 3.96 -23.47 -1.66
C VAL A 451 3.94 -24.57 -2.72
N THR A 452 2.77 -25.22 -2.85
CA THR A 452 2.50 -26.21 -3.90
C THR A 452 1.43 -25.72 -4.87
N ALA A 453 0.78 -24.59 -4.60
CA ALA A 453 -0.23 -24.00 -5.47
C ALA A 453 0.36 -23.64 -6.84
N PRO A 454 -0.35 -23.91 -7.94
CA PRO A 454 0.13 -23.62 -9.30
C PRO A 454 0.16 -22.12 -9.62
N HIS A 455 -0.56 -21.32 -8.86
CA HIS A 455 -0.66 -19.87 -9.02
C HIS A 455 -0.28 -19.18 -7.71
N TRP A 456 0.98 -18.80 -7.61
CA TRP A 456 1.52 -18.09 -6.46
C TRP A 456 2.39 -16.92 -6.91
N ALA A 457 2.31 -15.81 -6.16
CA ALA A 457 3.25 -14.70 -6.26
C ALA A 457 3.68 -14.23 -4.88
N HIS A 458 4.96 -13.98 -4.74
CA HIS A 458 5.58 -13.28 -3.61
C HIS A 458 5.94 -11.85 -4.05
N LEU A 459 5.45 -10.86 -3.30
CA LEU A 459 5.76 -9.45 -3.49
C LEU A 459 6.71 -9.00 -2.37
N ASP A 460 7.97 -8.77 -2.73
CA ASP A 460 8.94 -8.16 -1.81
C ASP A 460 8.82 -6.64 -1.91
N ILE A 461 8.24 -6.06 -0.86
CA ILE A 461 7.91 -4.64 -0.78
C ILE A 461 8.88 -3.83 0.09
N ALA A 462 10.03 -4.41 0.44
CA ALA A 462 11.01 -3.73 1.29
C ALA A 462 11.48 -2.40 0.69
N GLY A 463 11.73 -2.35 -0.61
CA GLY A 463 12.18 -1.12 -1.28
C GLY A 463 11.13 -0.02 -1.38
N VAL A 464 9.83 -0.38 -1.41
CA VAL A 464 8.72 0.57 -1.52
C VAL A 464 8.05 0.87 -0.18
N MET A 465 8.63 0.40 0.92
CA MET A 465 8.09 0.56 2.27
C MET A 465 7.94 2.02 2.69
N GLU A 466 8.95 2.84 2.40
CA GLU A 466 9.04 4.23 2.79
C GLU A 466 9.17 5.13 1.55
N ASN A 467 8.41 6.22 1.51
CA ASN A 467 8.57 7.28 0.53
C ASN A 467 9.50 8.36 1.08
N LYS A 468 10.58 8.64 0.38
CA LYS A 468 11.47 9.76 0.67
C LYS A 468 11.03 11.01 -0.11
N ASP A 469 11.02 10.93 -1.44
CA ASP A 469 10.55 11.97 -2.35
C ASP A 469 10.20 11.44 -3.76
N GLU A 470 10.26 10.13 -3.96
CA GLU A 470 10.11 9.48 -5.28
C GLU A 470 8.69 9.56 -5.82
N VAL A 471 7.70 9.45 -4.95
CA VAL A 471 6.29 9.51 -5.33
C VAL A 471 5.72 10.88 -4.95
N PRO A 472 5.49 11.79 -5.93
CA PRO A 472 5.19 13.19 -5.65
C PRO A 472 3.84 13.43 -4.96
N TYR A 473 2.90 12.49 -5.05
CA TYR A 473 1.61 12.58 -4.36
C TYR A 473 1.59 11.90 -2.98
N LEU A 474 2.74 11.41 -2.50
CA LEU A 474 2.91 10.97 -1.12
C LEU A 474 3.81 11.95 -0.37
N ARG A 475 3.56 12.14 0.93
CA ARG A 475 4.51 12.80 1.83
C ARG A 475 5.62 11.83 2.21
N LYS A 476 6.73 12.35 2.75
CA LYS A 476 7.78 11.52 3.38
C LYS A 476 7.17 10.65 4.48
N GLY A 477 7.65 9.44 4.62
CA GLY A 477 7.21 8.46 5.58
C GLY A 477 6.69 7.17 4.93
N MET A 478 5.97 6.37 5.69
CA MET A 478 5.52 5.07 5.22
C MET A 478 4.54 5.20 4.05
N ALA A 479 4.78 4.41 2.99
CA ALA A 479 4.14 4.62 1.70
C ALA A 479 2.82 3.85 1.52
N GLY A 480 2.64 2.71 2.20
CA GLY A 480 1.48 1.84 2.01
C GLY A 480 1.40 1.21 0.62
N ARG A 481 2.53 1.06 -0.06
CA ARG A 481 2.63 0.47 -1.38
C ARG A 481 2.81 -1.05 -1.29
N PRO A 482 2.27 -1.85 -2.20
CA PRO A 482 1.49 -1.49 -3.40
C PRO A 482 -0.04 -1.68 -3.21
N THR A 483 -0.64 -1.16 -2.16
CA THR A 483 -2.05 -1.37 -1.82
C THR A 483 -3.00 -1.11 -3.00
N ARG A 484 -2.86 0.01 -3.73
CA ARG A 484 -3.76 0.33 -4.86
C ARG A 484 -3.59 -0.65 -6.02
N THR A 485 -2.39 -1.13 -6.28
CA THR A 485 -2.16 -2.18 -7.30
C THR A 485 -2.80 -3.50 -6.89
N LEU A 486 -2.76 -3.88 -5.61
CA LEU A 486 -3.47 -5.06 -5.11
C LEU A 486 -4.99 -4.91 -5.24
N VAL A 487 -5.55 -3.74 -4.92
CA VAL A 487 -6.98 -3.47 -5.12
C VAL A 487 -7.38 -3.57 -6.58
N GLU A 488 -6.59 -3.00 -7.49
CA GLU A 488 -6.84 -3.08 -8.94
C GLU A 488 -6.72 -4.52 -9.45
N PHE A 489 -5.74 -5.30 -8.95
CA PHE A 489 -5.61 -6.73 -9.24
C PHE A 489 -6.87 -7.50 -8.84
N ILE A 490 -7.38 -7.29 -7.62
CA ILE A 490 -8.61 -7.91 -7.15
C ILE A 490 -9.80 -7.49 -8.02
N THR A 491 -9.91 -6.20 -8.36
CA THR A 491 -10.99 -5.65 -9.19
C THR A 491 -11.03 -6.32 -10.57
N ARG A 492 -9.88 -6.48 -11.19
CA ARG A 492 -9.75 -7.16 -12.50
C ARG A 492 -10.18 -8.62 -12.43
N LEU A 493 -9.73 -9.35 -11.42
CA LEU A 493 -10.08 -10.75 -11.23
C LEU A 493 -11.54 -10.96 -10.82
N ALA A 494 -12.16 -9.99 -10.16
CA ALA A 494 -13.60 -10.01 -9.88
C ALA A 494 -14.45 -9.92 -11.15
N SER A 495 -13.94 -9.23 -12.18
CA SER A 495 -14.60 -9.08 -13.48
C SER A 495 -14.26 -10.23 -14.44
N ASP A 496 -13.11 -10.86 -14.29
CA ASP A 496 -12.65 -11.97 -15.14
C ASP A 496 -12.67 -13.30 -14.37
N LYS A 497 -13.80 -14.00 -14.44
CA LYS A 497 -14.00 -15.27 -13.73
C LYS A 497 -13.33 -16.48 -14.40
N GLN A 498 -12.78 -16.32 -15.61
CA GLN A 498 -12.21 -17.43 -16.41
C GLN A 498 -10.68 -17.47 -16.40
N SER A 499 -10.02 -16.52 -15.78
CA SER A 499 -8.56 -16.34 -15.92
C SER A 499 -7.67 -17.30 -15.13
N PHE A 500 -8.22 -18.25 -14.35
CA PHE A 500 -7.45 -19.29 -13.65
C PHE A 500 -8.15 -20.64 -13.69
#